data_054fcc204495d09b63a39ea360194751
#
_entry.id   054fcc204495d09b63a39ea360194751
#
_cell.length_a   1.000
_cell.length_b   1.000
_cell.length_c   1.000
_cell.angle_alpha   90.00
_cell.angle_beta   90.00
_cell.angle_gamma   90.00
#
_symmetry.space_group_name_H-M   'P 1'
#
loop_
_entity.id
_entity.type
_entity.pdbx_description
1 polymer ?
#
loop_
_entity_poly.entity_id
_entity_poly.type
_entity_poly.pdbx_seq_one_letter_code
_entity_poly.pdbx_strand_id
1 'polypeptide(L)'
;MNNKWNYQPPSQEQTEKAKALAKETGISPVLCKLLLERGISSAAEAKRFFRPQLMELHDPFLMKDMDIAVDRLNEAMGRKERILVYGDYDVDGTTAVALVYKFLQQFYSNIDYYIPNRYEEGYGVSVKGVDYAYETGVKLIIVLDCGIKAVKEIAYAKEKGIDFIICDHHVPDDVLPPAVAILNAKRPDATYPYEHLSGCGVGFKFMQAFAINNGIEFHQLTPLLDLVAVSVASDIVPIMGENRILTYHGLKQINSNPSVGLRAIIDVCGLSDKEITVGDIVFKIGPRINASGRIQNGKEAVELLVEKDFSTALEKANQINQYNETRKDLDKTMTEEANKIVEQLEDLSERRTIVIFNEEWHKGVIGIVASRLTEIYYRPAVVLTRTNDLATGSARSVSGFDVYKAIEHCRDLLENFGGHTYAAGLSMKAENVEEFTRRFEEYVTNHILPEQTSAVIDIDAEIDFRDITPRFYQDLKRFNPFGPDNHKPIFCTHNVYDYGTSKVVGREQEHIKLELVDNKSNNVMNGIAFGQSSQVRYIKTKRSFDICYTIEENTHKRGEVQLQIEDIKPSEELN
;
A
#
# COMPACT_ATOMS: atom_id res chain seq x y z
N MET A 1 -15.11 2.53 19.58
CA MET A 1 -14.40 3.83 19.59
C MET A 1 -15.38 4.89 19.12
N ASN A 2 -15.39 6.09 19.70
CA ASN A 2 -16.13 7.22 19.16
C ASN A 2 -15.24 7.91 18.13
N ASN A 3 -15.38 7.57 16.86
CA ASN A 3 -14.67 8.26 15.78
C ASN A 3 -15.09 9.72 15.73
N LYS A 4 -14.17 10.62 15.55
CA LYS A 4 -14.48 12.02 15.27
C LYS A 4 -14.76 12.17 13.78
N TRP A 5 -15.93 12.73 13.42
CA TRP A 5 -16.21 13.07 12.04
C TRP A 5 -15.69 14.47 11.75
N ASN A 6 -14.96 14.59 10.68
CA ASN A 6 -14.44 15.85 10.19
C ASN A 6 -15.09 16.14 8.84
N TYR A 7 -15.94 17.16 8.81
CA TYR A 7 -16.56 17.65 7.57
C TYR A 7 -16.35 19.15 7.48
N GLN A 8 -15.84 19.58 6.35
CA GLN A 8 -15.72 21.00 6.01
C GLN A 8 -16.65 21.28 4.83
N PRO A 9 -17.74 22.03 5.05
CA PRO A 9 -18.63 22.41 3.97
C PRO A 9 -17.86 23.27 2.94
N PRO A 10 -18.12 23.07 1.64
CA PRO A 10 -17.43 23.81 0.60
C PRO A 10 -17.71 25.31 0.70
N SER A 11 -16.71 26.12 0.47
CA SER A 11 -16.89 27.57 0.35
C SER A 11 -17.81 27.92 -0.83
N GLN A 12 -18.32 29.13 -0.88
CA GLN A 12 -19.12 29.60 -2.01
C GLN A 12 -18.34 29.51 -3.32
N GLU A 13 -17.06 29.88 -3.30
CA GLU A 13 -16.17 29.79 -4.47
C GLU A 13 -16.01 28.34 -4.96
N GLN A 14 -15.75 27.39 -4.05
CA GLN A 14 -15.65 25.97 -4.38
C GLN A 14 -16.96 25.45 -4.96
N THR A 15 -18.09 25.84 -4.40
CA THR A 15 -19.43 25.48 -4.88
C THR A 15 -19.68 25.98 -6.30
N GLU A 16 -19.31 27.23 -6.60
CA GLU A 16 -19.45 27.82 -7.93
C GLU A 16 -18.55 27.15 -8.96
N LYS A 17 -17.28 26.86 -8.60
CA LYS A 17 -16.37 26.09 -9.46
C LYS A 17 -16.90 24.69 -9.75
N ALA A 18 -17.42 24.00 -8.74
CA ALA A 18 -18.01 22.67 -8.92
C ALA A 18 -19.22 22.70 -9.86
N LYS A 19 -20.11 23.71 -9.72
CA LYS A 19 -21.25 23.90 -10.62
C LYS A 19 -20.82 24.25 -12.06
N ALA A 20 -19.77 25.04 -12.23
CA ALA A 20 -19.23 25.36 -13.55
C ALA A 20 -18.68 24.10 -14.24
N LEU A 21 -17.85 23.33 -13.54
CA LEU A 21 -17.29 22.07 -14.04
C LEU A 21 -18.41 21.05 -14.35
N ALA A 22 -19.48 21.02 -13.52
CA ALA A 22 -20.64 20.18 -13.75
C ALA A 22 -21.38 20.49 -15.07
N LYS A 23 -21.50 21.76 -15.43
CA LYS A 23 -22.10 22.18 -16.72
C LYS A 23 -21.27 21.72 -17.91
N GLU A 24 -19.92 21.76 -17.80
CA GLU A 24 -19.02 21.35 -18.87
C GLU A 24 -18.95 19.82 -19.04
N THR A 25 -18.97 19.10 -17.92
CA THR A 25 -18.74 17.63 -17.90
C THR A 25 -20.04 16.83 -17.94
N GLY A 26 -21.17 17.41 -17.52
CA GLY A 26 -22.43 16.71 -17.32
C GLY A 26 -22.46 15.81 -16.08
N ILE A 27 -21.49 15.95 -15.18
CA ILE A 27 -21.33 15.17 -13.94
C ILE A 27 -21.98 15.93 -12.79
N SER A 28 -22.45 15.22 -11.75
CA SER A 28 -23.01 15.82 -10.55
C SER A 28 -22.05 16.87 -9.92
N PRO A 29 -22.57 18.02 -9.46
CA PRO A 29 -21.74 19.02 -8.75
C PRO A 29 -20.99 18.46 -7.54
N VAL A 30 -21.56 17.49 -6.83
CA VAL A 30 -20.92 16.79 -5.71
C VAL A 30 -19.65 16.07 -6.19
N LEU A 31 -19.75 15.30 -7.27
CA LEU A 31 -18.60 14.60 -7.85
C LEU A 31 -17.59 15.57 -8.48
N CYS A 32 -18.05 16.70 -9.03
CA CYS A 32 -17.16 17.75 -9.51
C CYS A 32 -16.37 18.44 -8.36
N LYS A 33 -16.96 18.59 -7.16
CA LYS A 33 -16.23 19.01 -5.96
C LYS A 33 -15.09 18.04 -5.65
N LEU A 34 -15.36 16.73 -5.70
CA LEU A 34 -14.33 15.70 -5.47
C LEU A 34 -13.21 15.74 -6.52
N LEU A 35 -13.51 16.09 -7.78
CA LEU A 35 -12.50 16.31 -8.81
C LEU A 35 -11.63 17.53 -8.48
N LEU A 36 -12.24 18.64 -8.06
CA LEU A 36 -11.51 19.86 -7.68
C LEU A 36 -10.56 19.61 -6.51
N GLU A 37 -10.98 18.83 -5.51
CA GLU A 37 -10.14 18.43 -4.37
C GLU A 37 -8.93 17.60 -4.77
N ARG A 38 -9.03 16.89 -5.90
CA ARG A 38 -7.92 16.15 -6.55
C ARG A 38 -7.10 16.98 -7.53
N GLY A 39 -7.30 18.31 -7.56
CA GLY A 39 -6.60 19.23 -8.46
C GLY A 39 -7.09 19.18 -9.90
N ILE A 40 -8.25 18.58 -10.18
CA ILE A 40 -8.83 18.46 -11.52
C ILE A 40 -9.87 19.56 -11.71
N SER A 41 -9.53 20.59 -12.49
CA SER A 41 -10.28 21.83 -12.56
C SER A 41 -10.97 22.11 -13.90
N SER A 42 -10.71 21.29 -14.92
CA SER A 42 -11.27 21.44 -16.27
C SER A 42 -11.85 20.14 -16.83
N ALA A 43 -12.77 20.25 -17.79
CA ALA A 43 -13.34 19.11 -18.49
C ALA A 43 -12.28 18.26 -19.21
N ALA A 44 -11.20 18.89 -19.72
CA ALA A 44 -10.09 18.20 -20.35
C ALA A 44 -9.30 17.33 -19.35
N GLU A 45 -9.00 17.87 -18.16
CA GLU A 45 -8.35 17.14 -17.07
C GLU A 45 -9.26 16.01 -16.55
N ALA A 46 -10.55 16.26 -16.36
CA ALA A 46 -11.53 15.25 -15.96
C ALA A 46 -11.57 14.09 -16.97
N LYS A 47 -11.52 14.40 -18.28
CA LYS A 47 -11.47 13.38 -19.34
C LYS A 47 -10.22 12.52 -19.23
N ARG A 48 -9.03 13.12 -19.02
CA ARG A 48 -7.77 12.38 -18.79
C ARG A 48 -7.82 11.52 -17.55
N PHE A 49 -8.31 12.09 -16.45
CA PHE A 49 -8.46 11.36 -15.18
C PHE A 49 -9.35 10.13 -15.30
N PHE A 50 -10.49 10.24 -16.01
CA PHE A 50 -11.44 9.14 -16.20
C PHE A 50 -11.04 8.14 -17.28
N ARG A 51 -10.18 8.53 -18.21
CA ARG A 51 -9.72 7.71 -19.33
C ARG A 51 -8.22 7.90 -19.54
N PRO A 52 -7.38 7.48 -18.57
CA PRO A 52 -5.93 7.59 -18.69
C PRO A 52 -5.43 6.88 -19.95
N GLN A 53 -4.45 7.47 -20.63
CA GLN A 53 -3.86 6.92 -21.85
C GLN A 53 -2.37 6.65 -21.65
N LEU A 54 -1.87 5.50 -22.14
CA LEU A 54 -0.45 5.14 -22.03
C LEU A 54 0.49 6.12 -22.75
N MET A 55 -0.01 6.83 -23.77
CA MET A 55 0.74 7.89 -24.47
C MET A 55 0.95 9.16 -23.62
N GLU A 56 0.27 9.27 -22.48
CA GLU A 56 0.42 10.38 -21.53
C GLU A 56 1.49 10.11 -20.45
N LEU A 57 2.13 8.93 -20.50
CA LEU A 57 3.31 8.64 -19.67
C LEU A 57 4.44 9.59 -20.05
N HIS A 58 5.14 10.12 -19.06
CA HIS A 58 6.28 10.99 -19.28
C HIS A 58 7.39 10.27 -20.04
N ASP A 59 8.19 11.02 -20.79
CA ASP A 59 9.39 10.51 -21.43
C ASP A 59 10.34 9.98 -20.32
N PRO A 60 10.74 8.69 -20.36
CA PRO A 60 11.61 8.12 -19.35
C PRO A 60 13.00 8.80 -19.29
N PHE A 61 13.47 9.39 -20.39
CA PHE A 61 14.75 10.10 -20.45
C PHE A 61 14.75 11.44 -19.69
N LEU A 62 13.59 11.91 -19.20
CA LEU A 62 13.53 13.02 -18.24
C LEU A 62 14.05 12.63 -16.85
N MET A 63 14.12 11.32 -16.57
CA MET A 63 14.70 10.86 -15.30
C MET A 63 16.23 10.95 -15.35
N LYS A 64 16.80 11.62 -14.37
CA LYS A 64 18.26 11.81 -14.28
C LYS A 64 19.00 10.47 -14.37
N ASP A 65 20.13 10.45 -15.08
CA ASP A 65 21.00 9.30 -15.34
C ASP A 65 20.34 8.18 -16.20
N MET A 66 19.16 8.38 -16.77
CA MET A 66 18.49 7.35 -17.56
C MET A 66 19.27 6.97 -18.82
N ASP A 67 19.84 7.94 -19.50
CA ASP A 67 20.72 7.73 -20.65
C ASP A 67 21.97 6.90 -20.26
N ILE A 68 22.63 7.25 -19.16
CA ILE A 68 23.79 6.53 -18.62
C ILE A 68 23.42 5.08 -18.26
N ALA A 69 22.24 4.88 -17.64
CA ALA A 69 21.75 3.56 -17.28
C ALA A 69 21.51 2.67 -18.51
N VAL A 70 20.86 3.22 -19.55
CA VAL A 70 20.60 2.51 -20.80
C VAL A 70 21.91 2.18 -21.54
N ASP A 71 22.84 3.13 -21.61
CA ASP A 71 24.13 2.92 -22.26
C ASP A 71 24.93 1.84 -21.54
N ARG A 72 24.99 1.87 -20.18
CA ARG A 72 25.70 0.84 -19.39
C ARG A 72 25.07 -0.56 -19.56
N LEU A 73 23.74 -0.65 -19.61
CA LEU A 73 23.05 -1.91 -19.88
C LEU A 73 23.37 -2.46 -21.25
N ASN A 74 23.31 -1.62 -22.29
CA ASN A 74 23.68 -1.99 -23.67
C ASN A 74 25.16 -2.44 -23.76
N GLU A 75 26.05 -1.75 -23.08
CA GLU A 75 27.47 -2.12 -22.99
C GLU A 75 27.65 -3.49 -22.34
N ALA A 76 26.96 -3.77 -21.22
CA ALA A 76 27.02 -5.07 -20.56
C ALA A 76 26.54 -6.20 -21.49
N MET A 77 25.45 -5.99 -22.20
CA MET A 77 24.91 -6.97 -23.15
C MET A 77 25.88 -7.17 -24.32
N GLY A 78 26.44 -6.08 -24.88
CA GLY A 78 27.43 -6.13 -25.95
C GLY A 78 28.72 -6.85 -25.58
N ARG A 79 29.19 -6.67 -24.36
CA ARG A 79 30.36 -7.34 -23.80
C ARG A 79 30.07 -8.75 -23.26
N LYS A 80 28.82 -9.20 -23.29
CA LYS A 80 28.35 -10.48 -22.75
C LYS A 80 28.64 -10.63 -21.24
N GLU A 81 28.59 -9.53 -20.51
CA GLU A 81 28.76 -9.50 -19.06
C GLU A 81 27.59 -10.21 -18.35
N ARG A 82 27.86 -10.89 -17.24
CA ARG A 82 26.75 -11.45 -16.43
C ARG A 82 26.06 -10.32 -15.67
N ILE A 83 24.74 -10.24 -15.82
CA ILE A 83 23.87 -9.23 -15.20
C ILE A 83 23.08 -9.89 -14.06
N LEU A 84 22.97 -9.21 -12.91
CA LEU A 84 22.14 -9.62 -11.79
C LEU A 84 21.04 -8.58 -11.55
N VAL A 85 19.79 -9.02 -11.58
CA VAL A 85 18.63 -8.20 -11.18
C VAL A 85 18.41 -8.43 -9.68
N TYR A 86 18.63 -7.42 -8.88
CA TYR A 86 18.57 -7.46 -7.42
C TYR A 86 17.38 -6.65 -6.92
N GLY A 87 16.62 -7.12 -5.94
CA GLY A 87 15.52 -6.32 -5.37
C GLY A 87 15.20 -6.74 -3.95
N ASP A 88 14.35 -5.97 -3.28
CA ASP A 88 13.90 -6.31 -1.94
C ASP A 88 12.88 -7.47 -1.94
N TYR A 89 12.57 -7.99 -0.76
CA TYR A 89 11.75 -9.21 -0.57
C TYR A 89 10.26 -8.95 -0.45
N ASP A 90 9.79 -7.70 -0.51
CA ASP A 90 8.37 -7.38 -0.46
C ASP A 90 7.69 -7.42 -1.84
N VAL A 91 6.43 -6.97 -1.94
CA VAL A 91 5.69 -7.03 -3.21
C VAL A 91 6.29 -6.10 -4.24
N ASP A 92 6.71 -4.89 -3.86
CA ASP A 92 7.28 -3.94 -4.80
C ASP A 92 8.62 -4.46 -5.35
N GLY A 93 9.55 -4.84 -4.46
CA GLY A 93 10.84 -5.39 -4.86
C GLY A 93 10.71 -6.66 -5.72
N THR A 94 9.88 -7.62 -5.32
CA THR A 94 9.72 -8.89 -6.06
C THR A 94 9.04 -8.73 -7.41
N THR A 95 8.03 -7.83 -7.52
CA THR A 95 7.40 -7.51 -8.82
C THR A 95 8.33 -6.73 -9.73
N ALA A 96 9.13 -5.80 -9.17
CA ALA A 96 10.14 -5.06 -9.92
C ALA A 96 11.20 -5.98 -10.51
N VAL A 97 11.74 -6.92 -9.71
CA VAL A 97 12.69 -7.93 -10.17
C VAL A 97 12.07 -8.81 -11.24
N ALA A 98 10.85 -9.31 -11.02
CA ALA A 98 10.15 -10.14 -12.00
C ALA A 98 9.94 -9.40 -13.32
N LEU A 99 9.55 -8.11 -13.27
CA LEU A 99 9.32 -7.28 -14.43
C LEU A 99 10.61 -7.12 -15.27
N VAL A 100 11.68 -6.63 -14.64
CA VAL A 100 12.95 -6.36 -15.33
C VAL A 100 13.57 -7.65 -15.85
N TYR A 101 13.58 -8.71 -15.05
CA TYR A 101 14.11 -10.01 -15.45
C TYR A 101 13.32 -10.60 -16.65
N LYS A 102 11.98 -10.64 -16.58
CA LYS A 102 11.13 -11.16 -17.67
C LYS A 102 11.32 -10.40 -18.98
N PHE A 103 11.48 -9.07 -18.90
CA PHE A 103 11.67 -8.25 -20.08
C PHE A 103 13.04 -8.49 -20.70
N LEU A 104 14.11 -8.36 -19.92
CA LEU A 104 15.49 -8.50 -20.43
C LEU A 104 15.82 -9.92 -20.88
N GLN A 105 15.27 -10.95 -20.21
CA GLN A 105 15.50 -12.36 -20.59
C GLN A 105 15.07 -12.68 -22.03
N GLN A 106 14.17 -11.88 -22.62
CA GLN A 106 13.77 -12.04 -24.01
C GLN A 106 14.90 -11.71 -25.00
N PHE A 107 15.82 -10.84 -24.60
CA PHE A 107 16.90 -10.32 -25.44
C PHE A 107 18.28 -10.77 -24.97
N TYR A 108 18.41 -11.21 -23.71
CA TYR A 108 19.69 -11.52 -23.11
C TYR A 108 19.61 -12.70 -22.15
N SER A 109 20.40 -13.74 -22.38
CA SER A 109 20.33 -14.99 -21.61
C SER A 109 21.30 -15.05 -20.42
N ASN A 110 22.37 -14.19 -20.40
CA ASN A 110 23.34 -14.17 -19.30
C ASN A 110 22.89 -13.24 -18.17
N ILE A 111 21.68 -13.48 -17.69
CA ILE A 111 20.99 -12.68 -16.67
C ILE A 111 20.42 -13.60 -15.60
N ASP A 112 20.50 -13.20 -14.35
CA ASP A 112 19.95 -13.90 -13.19
C ASP A 112 19.31 -12.88 -12.23
N TYR A 113 18.72 -13.35 -11.13
CA TYR A 113 18.14 -12.47 -10.12
C TYR A 113 18.49 -12.91 -8.70
N TYR A 114 18.42 -11.96 -7.77
CA TYR A 114 18.73 -12.17 -6.35
C TYR A 114 17.73 -11.40 -5.47
N ILE A 115 17.25 -12.07 -4.43
CA ILE A 115 16.45 -11.47 -3.36
C ILE A 115 17.14 -11.76 -2.03
N PRO A 116 17.48 -10.75 -1.21
CA PRO A 116 18.14 -10.96 0.07
C PRO A 116 17.23 -11.69 1.06
N ASN A 117 17.82 -12.49 1.93
CA ASN A 117 17.09 -13.13 3.00
C ASN A 117 16.81 -12.12 4.11
N ARG A 118 15.53 -11.88 4.40
CA ARG A 118 15.07 -10.93 5.42
C ARG A 118 15.71 -11.13 6.80
N TYR A 119 15.98 -12.38 7.17
CA TYR A 119 16.46 -12.75 8.50
C TYR A 119 17.97 -12.70 8.63
N GLU A 120 18.69 -13.08 7.59
CA GLU A 120 20.13 -13.18 7.56
C GLU A 120 20.81 -11.92 7.06
N GLU A 121 20.20 -11.23 6.10
CA GLU A 121 20.78 -10.11 5.37
C GLU A 121 20.13 -8.77 5.70
N GLY A 122 18.84 -8.78 6.10
CA GLY A 122 18.05 -7.59 6.35
C GLY A 122 17.42 -7.01 5.10
N TYR A 123 17.16 -5.70 5.13
CA TYR A 123 16.54 -4.95 4.04
C TYR A 123 17.60 -4.39 3.09
N GLY A 124 17.33 -4.46 1.79
CA GLY A 124 18.11 -3.79 0.76
C GLY A 124 19.38 -4.52 0.34
N VAL A 125 20.35 -3.77 -0.17
CA VAL A 125 21.63 -4.33 -0.66
C VAL A 125 22.47 -4.82 0.50
N SER A 126 22.91 -6.09 0.45
CA SER A 126 23.75 -6.72 1.47
C SER A 126 25.15 -7.00 0.97
N VAL A 127 26.13 -7.03 1.89
CA VAL A 127 27.50 -7.49 1.59
C VAL A 127 27.47 -8.94 1.06
N LYS A 128 26.63 -9.81 1.62
CA LYS A 128 26.45 -11.20 1.18
C LYS A 128 25.97 -11.29 -0.28
N GLY A 129 25.01 -10.41 -0.66
CA GLY A 129 24.54 -10.31 -2.04
C GLY A 129 25.62 -9.81 -3.01
N VAL A 130 26.48 -8.87 -2.58
CA VAL A 130 27.66 -8.40 -3.35
C VAL A 130 28.68 -9.52 -3.51
N ASP A 131 28.98 -10.27 -2.44
CA ASP A 131 29.89 -11.40 -2.49
C ASP A 131 29.40 -12.51 -3.42
N TYR A 132 28.10 -12.86 -3.35
CA TYR A 132 27.47 -13.77 -4.29
C TYR A 132 27.63 -13.30 -5.75
N ALA A 133 27.41 -12.02 -6.03
CA ALA A 133 27.58 -11.45 -7.35
C ALA A 133 29.03 -11.57 -7.84
N TYR A 134 29.99 -11.29 -6.97
CA TYR A 134 31.42 -11.41 -7.29
C TYR A 134 31.81 -12.87 -7.58
N GLU A 135 31.45 -13.82 -6.72
CA GLU A 135 31.76 -15.25 -6.85
C GLU A 135 31.15 -15.85 -8.11
N THR A 136 29.98 -15.38 -8.52
CA THR A 136 29.30 -15.84 -9.74
C THR A 136 29.70 -15.09 -11.00
N GLY A 137 30.65 -14.15 -10.92
CA GLY A 137 31.20 -13.43 -12.07
C GLY A 137 30.31 -12.32 -12.64
N VAL A 138 29.37 -11.82 -11.85
CA VAL A 138 28.51 -10.67 -12.22
C VAL A 138 29.35 -9.41 -12.41
N LYS A 139 29.03 -8.60 -13.41
CA LYS A 139 29.68 -7.33 -13.72
C LYS A 139 28.77 -6.13 -13.58
N LEU A 140 27.45 -6.36 -13.69
CA LEU A 140 26.42 -5.33 -13.55
C LEU A 140 25.30 -5.84 -12.65
N ILE A 141 24.97 -5.07 -11.62
CA ILE A 141 23.78 -5.26 -10.80
C ILE A 141 22.79 -4.15 -11.12
N ILE A 142 21.56 -4.54 -11.48
CA ILE A 142 20.41 -3.65 -11.55
C ILE A 142 19.64 -3.86 -10.25
N VAL A 143 19.70 -2.89 -9.36
CA VAL A 143 19.02 -2.96 -8.07
C VAL A 143 17.69 -2.20 -8.13
N LEU A 144 16.62 -2.81 -7.61
CA LEU A 144 15.25 -2.36 -7.73
C LEU A 144 14.63 -2.22 -6.33
N ASP A 145 13.88 -1.15 -6.12
CA ASP A 145 13.12 -0.87 -4.89
C ASP A 145 14.00 -0.78 -3.62
N CYS A 146 15.29 -0.60 -3.78
CA CYS A 146 16.25 -0.39 -2.70
C CYS A 146 17.57 0.11 -3.28
N GLY A 147 18.54 0.39 -2.41
CA GLY A 147 19.90 0.71 -2.81
C GLY A 147 20.27 2.18 -2.73
N ILE A 148 19.31 3.11 -2.69
CA ILE A 148 19.60 4.56 -2.64
C ILE A 148 20.40 4.98 -1.38
N LYS A 149 20.33 4.18 -0.31
CA LYS A 149 21.07 4.40 0.94
C LYS A 149 22.25 3.46 1.13
N ALA A 150 22.51 2.53 0.21
CA ALA A 150 23.54 1.49 0.32
C ALA A 150 24.93 1.99 -0.10
N VAL A 151 25.40 3.09 0.50
CA VAL A 151 26.66 3.76 0.12
C VAL A 151 27.86 2.83 0.33
N LYS A 152 27.91 2.12 1.46
CA LYS A 152 29.05 1.26 1.82
C LYS A 152 29.08 -0.02 0.99
N GLU A 153 27.92 -0.64 0.80
CA GLU A 153 27.78 -1.89 0.06
C GLU A 153 28.11 -1.70 -1.43
N ILE A 154 27.69 -0.56 -2.01
CA ILE A 154 27.97 -0.24 -3.41
C ILE A 154 29.42 0.19 -3.60
N ALA A 155 30.02 0.90 -2.63
CA ALA A 155 31.46 1.18 -2.65
C ALA A 155 32.29 -0.12 -2.62
N TYR A 156 31.92 -1.06 -1.75
CA TYR A 156 32.52 -2.38 -1.69
C TYR A 156 32.40 -3.18 -2.99
N ALA A 157 31.23 -3.13 -3.63
CA ALA A 157 31.00 -3.77 -4.93
C ALA A 157 31.89 -3.15 -6.02
N LYS A 158 32.05 -1.82 -6.01
CA LYS A 158 32.90 -1.10 -6.94
C LYS A 158 34.38 -1.51 -6.82
N GLU A 159 34.90 -1.72 -5.60
CA GLU A 159 36.24 -2.26 -5.37
C GLU A 159 36.41 -3.68 -5.96
N LYS A 160 35.34 -4.45 -6.04
CA LYS A 160 35.30 -5.77 -6.67
C LYS A 160 35.07 -5.72 -8.20
N GLY A 161 34.96 -4.54 -8.79
CA GLY A 161 34.75 -4.35 -10.23
C GLY A 161 33.33 -4.73 -10.67
N ILE A 162 32.33 -4.50 -9.83
CA ILE A 162 30.92 -4.67 -10.10
C ILE A 162 30.24 -3.30 -10.14
N ASP A 163 29.59 -2.99 -11.25
CA ASP A 163 28.83 -1.76 -11.43
C ASP A 163 27.39 -1.91 -10.95
N PHE A 164 26.79 -0.80 -10.51
CA PHE A 164 25.39 -0.72 -10.09
C PHE A 164 24.61 0.29 -10.91
N ILE A 165 23.39 -0.09 -11.29
CA ILE A 165 22.30 0.80 -11.72
C ILE A 165 21.24 0.71 -10.63
N ILE A 166 20.90 1.84 -9.98
CA ILE A 166 19.89 1.91 -8.92
C ILE A 166 18.57 2.39 -9.52
N CYS A 167 17.51 1.62 -9.31
CA CYS A 167 16.12 1.97 -9.65
C CYS A 167 15.32 1.97 -8.34
N ASP A 168 15.27 3.10 -7.66
CA ASP A 168 14.71 3.21 -6.33
C ASP A 168 13.77 4.43 -6.24
N HIS A 169 12.85 4.42 -5.32
CA HIS A 169 11.88 5.49 -5.09
C HIS A 169 11.89 6.03 -3.65
N HIS A 170 12.73 5.48 -2.79
CA HIS A 170 12.91 5.96 -1.43
C HIS A 170 13.62 7.31 -1.40
N VAL A 171 13.38 8.08 -0.33
CA VAL A 171 14.05 9.36 -0.12
C VAL A 171 15.54 9.12 0.10
N PRO A 172 16.42 9.74 -0.69
CA PRO A 172 17.87 9.60 -0.52
C PRO A 172 18.34 10.27 0.77
N ASP A 173 19.51 9.83 1.26
CA ASP A 173 20.26 10.53 2.28
C ASP A 173 21.15 11.62 1.62
N ASP A 174 21.88 12.43 2.42
CA ASP A 174 22.75 13.51 1.93
C ASP A 174 23.86 13.01 0.99
N VAL A 175 24.29 11.76 1.15
CA VAL A 175 25.34 11.13 0.34
C VAL A 175 24.73 10.03 -0.51
N LEU A 176 24.84 10.18 -1.84
CA LEU A 176 24.42 9.16 -2.78
C LEU A 176 25.46 8.03 -2.92
N PRO A 177 25.02 6.79 -3.15
CA PRO A 177 25.94 5.67 -3.42
C PRO A 177 26.74 5.89 -4.70
N PRO A 178 28.00 5.36 -4.78
CA PRO A 178 28.88 5.52 -5.94
C PRO A 178 28.50 4.56 -7.10
N ALA A 179 27.22 4.51 -7.46
CA ALA A 179 26.70 3.76 -8.60
C ALA A 179 27.00 4.44 -9.94
N VAL A 180 26.93 3.68 -11.03
CA VAL A 180 27.09 4.23 -12.40
C VAL A 180 25.92 5.12 -12.78
N ALA A 181 24.70 4.71 -12.40
CA ALA A 181 23.49 5.48 -12.62
C ALA A 181 22.51 5.30 -11.44
N ILE A 182 21.79 6.37 -11.12
CA ILE A 182 20.79 6.38 -10.04
C ILE A 182 19.47 6.94 -10.58
N LEU A 183 18.52 6.04 -10.85
CA LEU A 183 17.19 6.37 -11.30
C LEU A 183 16.27 6.52 -10.07
N ASN A 184 16.06 7.77 -9.66
CA ASN A 184 15.22 8.10 -8.51
C ASN A 184 14.67 9.52 -8.67
N ALA A 185 13.34 9.66 -8.73
CA ALA A 185 12.68 10.94 -8.93
C ALA A 185 12.65 11.84 -7.68
N LYS A 186 13.08 11.34 -6.51
CA LYS A 186 13.16 12.10 -5.25
C LYS A 186 14.57 12.63 -4.95
N ARG A 187 15.52 12.46 -5.85
CA ARG A 187 16.85 13.05 -5.72
C ARG A 187 16.75 14.58 -5.70
N PRO A 188 17.62 15.29 -4.96
CA PRO A 188 17.63 16.76 -4.94
C PRO A 188 17.85 17.40 -6.32
N ASP A 189 18.52 16.69 -7.23
CA ASP A 189 18.81 17.11 -8.60
C ASP A 189 17.90 16.45 -9.66
N ALA A 190 16.80 15.83 -9.23
CA ALA A 190 15.84 15.18 -10.12
C ALA A 190 15.05 16.22 -10.94
N THR A 191 14.80 15.87 -12.21
CA THR A 191 14.01 16.67 -13.16
C THR A 191 12.76 15.95 -13.64
N TYR A 192 12.54 14.73 -13.15
CA TYR A 192 11.39 13.92 -13.55
C TYR A 192 10.08 14.52 -13.02
N PRO A 193 9.04 14.66 -13.87
CA PRO A 193 7.82 15.40 -13.49
C PRO A 193 6.94 14.72 -12.44
N TYR A 194 7.19 13.44 -12.11
CA TYR A 194 6.39 12.67 -11.17
C TYR A 194 7.26 11.90 -10.18
N GLU A 195 7.24 12.29 -8.91
CA GLU A 195 8.14 11.75 -7.88
C GLU A 195 7.63 10.50 -7.15
N HIS A 196 6.37 10.09 -7.39
CA HIS A 196 5.69 9.06 -6.59
C HIS A 196 5.62 7.69 -7.26
N LEU A 197 6.45 7.40 -8.27
CA LEU A 197 6.54 6.06 -8.83
C LEU A 197 6.89 5.05 -7.72
N SER A 198 6.34 3.82 -7.80
CA SER A 198 6.83 2.69 -7.01
C SER A 198 8.18 2.20 -7.52
N GLY A 199 8.89 1.36 -6.76
CA GLY A 199 10.16 0.77 -7.21
C GLY A 199 10.00 -0.01 -8.51
N CYS A 200 8.93 -0.80 -8.66
CA CYS A 200 8.57 -1.46 -9.92
C CYS A 200 8.22 -0.46 -11.02
N GLY A 201 7.58 0.67 -10.68
CA GLY A 201 7.32 1.77 -11.61
C GLY A 201 8.61 2.38 -12.17
N VAL A 202 9.62 2.60 -11.34
CA VAL A 202 10.95 3.06 -11.78
C VAL A 202 11.60 2.01 -12.68
N GLY A 203 11.56 0.74 -12.31
CA GLY A 203 12.04 -0.38 -13.14
C GLY A 203 11.33 -0.44 -14.49
N PHE A 204 10.01 -0.21 -14.53
CA PHE A 204 9.25 -0.13 -15.77
C PHE A 204 9.72 1.04 -16.66
N LYS A 205 9.96 2.22 -16.08
CA LYS A 205 10.49 3.39 -16.83
C LYS A 205 11.88 3.12 -17.39
N PHE A 206 12.73 2.39 -16.67
CA PHE A 206 14.03 1.96 -17.18
C PHE A 206 13.88 1.00 -18.38
N MET A 207 12.98 0.02 -18.30
CA MET A 207 12.71 -0.88 -19.43
C MET A 207 12.06 -0.14 -20.60
N GLN A 208 11.24 0.89 -20.35
CA GLN A 208 10.68 1.76 -21.37
C GLN A 208 11.80 2.53 -22.11
N ALA A 209 12.74 3.12 -21.38
CA ALA A 209 13.89 3.82 -21.97
C ALA A 209 14.77 2.87 -22.80
N PHE A 210 15.07 1.69 -22.25
CA PHE A 210 15.80 0.64 -22.96
C PHE A 210 15.09 0.23 -24.26
N ALA A 211 13.78 0.05 -24.22
CA ALA A 211 12.98 -0.31 -25.39
C ALA A 211 13.03 0.80 -26.47
N ILE A 212 12.86 2.06 -26.09
CA ILE A 212 12.95 3.20 -27.00
C ILE A 212 14.32 3.25 -27.67
N ASN A 213 15.41 3.15 -26.89
CA ASN A 213 16.77 3.21 -27.40
C ASN A 213 17.10 2.07 -28.37
N ASN A 214 16.53 0.88 -28.14
CA ASN A 214 16.79 -0.32 -28.96
C ASN A 214 15.72 -0.59 -30.03
N GLY A 215 14.79 0.34 -30.29
CA GLY A 215 13.75 0.19 -31.30
C GLY A 215 12.74 -0.94 -31.00
N ILE A 216 12.53 -1.26 -29.71
CA ILE A 216 11.57 -2.26 -29.26
C ILE A 216 10.21 -1.59 -29.10
N GLU A 217 9.20 -2.15 -29.72
CA GLU A 217 7.84 -1.59 -29.70
C GLU A 217 7.22 -1.62 -28.29
N PHE A 218 6.54 -0.54 -27.90
CA PHE A 218 5.94 -0.37 -26.56
C PHE A 218 4.96 -1.51 -26.19
N HIS A 219 4.30 -2.12 -27.19
CA HIS A 219 3.37 -3.22 -26.92
C HIS A 219 4.03 -4.44 -26.25
N GLN A 220 5.36 -4.59 -26.33
CA GLN A 220 6.09 -5.65 -25.63
C GLN A 220 6.22 -5.39 -24.11
N LEU A 221 6.04 -4.13 -23.68
CA LEU A 221 6.00 -3.76 -22.27
C LEU A 221 4.60 -3.88 -21.67
N THR A 222 3.56 -3.80 -22.49
CA THR A 222 2.16 -3.79 -22.04
C THR A 222 1.79 -4.99 -21.14
N PRO A 223 2.22 -6.24 -21.43
CA PRO A 223 1.93 -7.38 -20.57
C PRO A 223 2.50 -7.25 -19.15
N LEU A 224 3.54 -6.44 -18.95
CA LEU A 224 4.20 -6.25 -17.66
C LEU A 224 3.48 -5.23 -16.75
N LEU A 225 2.48 -4.52 -17.29
CA LEU A 225 1.69 -3.55 -16.51
C LEU A 225 0.90 -4.22 -15.38
N ASP A 226 0.61 -5.50 -15.49
CA ASP A 226 -0.02 -6.27 -14.42
C ASP A 226 0.85 -6.29 -13.15
N LEU A 227 2.16 -6.49 -13.28
CA LEU A 227 3.12 -6.44 -12.17
C LEU A 227 3.23 -5.03 -11.58
N VAL A 228 3.24 -3.99 -12.45
CA VAL A 228 3.27 -2.59 -11.98
C VAL A 228 2.03 -2.25 -11.17
N ALA A 229 0.84 -2.67 -11.60
CA ALA A 229 -0.39 -2.44 -10.85
C ALA A 229 -0.38 -3.14 -9.48
N VAL A 230 0.16 -4.36 -9.41
CA VAL A 230 0.31 -5.10 -8.14
C VAL A 230 1.29 -4.37 -7.20
N SER A 231 2.40 -3.88 -7.73
CA SER A 231 3.37 -3.08 -7.00
C SER A 231 2.74 -1.79 -6.45
N VAL A 232 2.22 -0.91 -7.31
CA VAL A 232 1.64 0.40 -6.93
C VAL A 232 0.57 0.23 -5.85
N ALA A 233 -0.31 -0.77 -5.99
CA ALA A 233 -1.36 -1.05 -5.03
C ALA A 233 -0.81 -1.53 -3.67
N SER A 234 0.26 -2.33 -3.67
CA SER A 234 0.80 -2.98 -2.46
C SER A 234 1.76 -2.10 -1.68
N ASP A 235 2.48 -1.21 -2.36
CA ASP A 235 3.43 -0.27 -1.77
C ASP A 235 2.77 1.01 -1.23
N ILE A 236 1.45 1.13 -1.44
CA ILE A 236 0.64 2.25 -0.90
C ILE A 236 1.13 3.63 -1.41
N VAL A 237 1.67 3.68 -2.62
CA VAL A 237 2.02 4.96 -3.26
C VAL A 237 0.80 5.64 -3.89
N PRO A 238 0.82 6.98 -4.08
CA PRO A 238 -0.30 7.72 -4.67
C PRO A 238 -0.80 7.14 -5.99
N ILE A 239 -2.12 6.89 -6.09
CA ILE A 239 -2.78 6.45 -7.34
C ILE A 239 -3.27 7.67 -8.13
N MET A 240 -2.34 8.59 -8.40
CA MET A 240 -2.51 9.79 -9.21
C MET A 240 -1.41 9.86 -10.28
N GLY A 241 -1.46 10.81 -11.19
CA GLY A 241 -0.43 10.99 -12.23
C GLY A 241 -0.10 9.71 -13.00
N GLU A 242 1.18 9.40 -13.15
CA GLU A 242 1.62 8.19 -13.88
C GLU A 242 1.21 6.89 -13.19
N ASN A 243 1.23 6.82 -11.86
CA ASN A 243 0.77 5.63 -11.14
C ASN A 243 -0.69 5.31 -11.46
N ARG A 244 -1.55 6.33 -11.65
CA ARG A 244 -2.93 6.12 -12.06
C ARG A 244 -3.00 5.53 -13.47
N ILE A 245 -2.21 6.04 -14.43
CA ILE A 245 -2.16 5.52 -15.80
C ILE A 245 -1.72 4.05 -15.77
N LEU A 246 -0.61 3.77 -15.09
CA LEU A 246 -0.02 2.43 -14.99
C LEU A 246 -0.99 1.45 -14.30
N THR A 247 -1.59 1.84 -13.18
CA THR A 247 -2.54 1.00 -12.43
C THR A 247 -3.82 0.75 -13.22
N TYR A 248 -4.37 1.77 -13.91
CA TYR A 248 -5.57 1.62 -14.72
C TYR A 248 -5.38 0.61 -15.85
N HIS A 249 -4.25 0.69 -16.58
CA HIS A 249 -3.94 -0.24 -17.65
C HIS A 249 -3.47 -1.60 -17.12
N GLY A 250 -2.76 -1.62 -16.00
CA GLY A 250 -2.36 -2.86 -15.34
C GLY A 250 -3.54 -3.66 -14.81
N LEU A 251 -4.55 -3.01 -14.23
CA LEU A 251 -5.81 -3.68 -13.85
C LEU A 251 -6.55 -4.24 -15.06
N LYS A 252 -6.56 -3.53 -16.20
CA LYS A 252 -7.11 -4.07 -17.44
C LYS A 252 -6.35 -5.32 -17.89
N GLN A 253 -5.01 -5.29 -17.81
CA GLN A 253 -4.16 -6.44 -18.13
C GLN A 253 -4.46 -7.63 -17.20
N ILE A 254 -4.54 -7.40 -15.88
CA ILE A 254 -4.90 -8.41 -14.89
C ILE A 254 -6.27 -9.04 -15.20
N ASN A 255 -7.27 -8.22 -15.55
CA ASN A 255 -8.63 -8.67 -15.79
C ASN A 255 -8.87 -9.26 -17.18
N SER A 256 -7.93 -9.14 -18.12
CA SER A 256 -8.06 -9.68 -19.48
C SER A 256 -7.11 -10.85 -19.75
N ASN A 257 -5.82 -10.67 -19.46
CA ASN A 257 -4.78 -11.65 -19.75
C ASN A 257 -3.60 -11.48 -18.78
N PRO A 258 -3.78 -11.82 -17.48
CA PRO A 258 -2.70 -11.73 -16.49
C PRO A 258 -1.53 -12.65 -16.83
N SER A 259 -0.34 -12.27 -16.39
CA SER A 259 0.83 -13.15 -16.48
C SER A 259 0.58 -14.47 -15.73
N VAL A 260 1.24 -15.53 -16.17
CA VAL A 260 0.99 -16.90 -15.69
C VAL A 260 1.07 -17.01 -14.17
N GLY A 261 2.10 -16.43 -13.55
CA GLY A 261 2.26 -16.42 -12.09
C GLY A 261 1.14 -15.67 -11.37
N LEU A 262 0.75 -14.48 -11.87
CA LEU A 262 -0.39 -13.74 -11.29
C LEU A 262 -1.71 -14.48 -11.48
N ARG A 263 -1.93 -15.09 -12.64
CA ARG A 263 -3.11 -15.93 -12.87
C ARG A 263 -3.22 -17.07 -11.85
N ALA A 264 -2.11 -17.71 -11.54
CA ALA A 264 -2.08 -18.78 -10.53
C ALA A 264 -2.42 -18.26 -9.12
N ILE A 265 -1.91 -17.09 -8.72
CA ILE A 265 -2.28 -16.46 -7.43
C ILE A 265 -3.76 -16.07 -7.42
N ILE A 266 -4.27 -15.48 -8.50
CA ILE A 266 -5.68 -15.08 -8.64
C ILE A 266 -6.58 -16.30 -8.45
N ASP A 267 -6.22 -17.43 -9.06
CA ASP A 267 -6.96 -18.70 -8.95
C ASP A 267 -6.98 -19.21 -7.51
N VAL A 268 -5.83 -19.27 -6.86
CA VAL A 268 -5.69 -19.67 -5.44
C VAL A 268 -6.42 -18.71 -4.49
N CYS A 269 -6.58 -17.44 -4.87
CA CYS A 269 -7.40 -16.47 -4.12
C CYS A 269 -8.91 -16.67 -4.29
N GLY A 270 -9.36 -17.53 -5.21
CA GLY A 270 -10.77 -17.69 -5.58
C GLY A 270 -11.36 -16.44 -6.26
N LEU A 271 -10.56 -15.79 -7.08
CA LEU A 271 -10.93 -14.52 -7.76
C LEU A 271 -11.09 -14.66 -9.27
N SER A 272 -10.96 -15.87 -9.84
CA SER A 272 -10.93 -16.10 -11.30
C SER A 272 -12.21 -15.67 -12.02
N ASP A 273 -13.36 -15.69 -11.33
CA ASP A 273 -14.66 -15.30 -11.88
C ASP A 273 -15.09 -13.86 -11.51
N LYS A 274 -14.16 -13.04 -11.00
CA LYS A 274 -14.43 -11.67 -10.54
C LYS A 274 -13.54 -10.66 -11.22
N GLU A 275 -14.05 -9.43 -11.38
CA GLU A 275 -13.21 -8.30 -11.73
C GLU A 275 -12.29 -7.96 -10.55
N ILE A 276 -10.98 -8.04 -10.80
CA ILE A 276 -9.94 -7.73 -9.81
C ILE A 276 -9.86 -6.22 -9.63
N THR A 277 -9.89 -5.79 -8.39
CA THR A 277 -9.76 -4.38 -7.98
C THR A 277 -8.44 -4.14 -7.23
N VAL A 278 -8.09 -2.87 -7.00
CA VAL A 278 -6.97 -2.49 -6.10
C VAL A 278 -7.16 -3.12 -4.72
N GLY A 279 -8.38 -3.13 -4.18
CA GLY A 279 -8.67 -3.77 -2.90
C GLY A 279 -8.37 -5.27 -2.89
N ASP A 280 -8.67 -6.00 -3.98
CA ASP A 280 -8.30 -7.42 -4.07
C ASP A 280 -6.78 -7.62 -4.12
N ILE A 281 -6.05 -6.71 -4.77
CA ILE A 281 -4.57 -6.74 -4.75
C ILE A 281 -4.06 -6.53 -3.33
N VAL A 282 -4.48 -5.47 -2.66
CA VAL A 282 -3.99 -5.08 -1.32
C VAL A 282 -4.33 -6.13 -0.25
N PHE A 283 -5.54 -6.69 -0.28
CA PHE A 283 -6.02 -7.56 0.80
C PHE A 283 -5.93 -9.07 0.51
N LYS A 284 -5.70 -9.48 -0.74
CA LYS A 284 -5.69 -10.89 -1.11
C LYS A 284 -4.44 -11.32 -1.86
N ILE A 285 -4.04 -10.60 -2.93
CA ILE A 285 -2.89 -10.97 -3.77
C ILE A 285 -1.58 -10.58 -3.10
N GLY A 286 -1.41 -9.30 -2.74
CA GLY A 286 -0.20 -8.77 -2.12
C GLY A 286 0.21 -9.48 -0.82
N PRO A 287 -0.72 -9.76 0.13
CA PRO A 287 -0.40 -10.51 1.34
C PRO A 287 0.17 -11.90 1.10
N ARG A 288 -0.22 -12.59 0.01
CA ARG A 288 0.36 -13.89 -0.36
C ARG A 288 1.78 -13.74 -0.86
N ILE A 289 2.02 -12.80 -1.77
CA ILE A 289 3.38 -12.51 -2.25
C ILE A 289 4.29 -12.15 -1.08
N ASN A 290 3.85 -11.25 -0.19
CA ASN A 290 4.59 -10.86 1.01
C ASN A 290 4.83 -12.01 1.99
N ALA A 291 3.95 -13.02 2.03
CA ALA A 291 4.08 -14.13 2.96
C ALA A 291 5.34 -14.98 2.69
N SER A 292 5.78 -15.09 1.44
CA SER A 292 7.02 -15.78 1.10
C SER A 292 8.23 -15.17 1.81
N GLY A 293 8.41 -13.85 1.72
CA GLY A 293 9.51 -13.13 2.41
C GLY A 293 9.35 -13.02 3.93
N ARG A 294 8.15 -13.28 4.49
CA ARG A 294 7.91 -13.26 5.94
C ARG A 294 8.10 -14.61 6.60
N ILE A 295 7.81 -15.70 5.91
CA ILE A 295 7.81 -17.06 6.47
C ILE A 295 9.00 -17.86 5.96
N GLN A 296 9.44 -17.65 4.71
CA GLN A 296 10.52 -18.36 4.06
C GLN A 296 11.50 -17.41 3.35
N ASN A 297 11.41 -17.32 2.02
CA ASN A 297 12.31 -16.52 1.19
C ASN A 297 11.53 -15.79 0.08
N GLY A 298 11.76 -14.49 -0.07
CA GLY A 298 11.16 -13.67 -1.12
C GLY A 298 11.48 -14.13 -2.55
N LYS A 299 12.55 -14.88 -2.74
CA LYS A 299 12.91 -15.49 -4.04
C LYS A 299 11.78 -16.36 -4.61
N GLU A 300 11.04 -17.08 -3.77
CA GLU A 300 9.93 -17.95 -4.21
C GLU A 300 8.79 -17.15 -4.87
N ALA A 301 8.58 -15.90 -4.42
CA ALA A 301 7.63 -14.99 -5.07
C ALA A 301 8.09 -14.63 -6.50
N VAL A 302 9.37 -14.30 -6.68
CA VAL A 302 9.92 -14.03 -8.03
C VAL A 302 9.83 -15.27 -8.89
N GLU A 303 10.20 -16.45 -8.39
CA GLU A 303 10.09 -17.74 -9.12
C GLU A 303 8.68 -18.01 -9.62
N LEU A 304 7.66 -17.68 -8.83
CA LEU A 304 6.26 -17.76 -9.26
C LEU A 304 5.94 -16.73 -10.33
N LEU A 305 6.31 -15.47 -10.13
CA LEU A 305 5.95 -14.37 -11.03
C LEU A 305 6.62 -14.47 -12.41
N VAL A 306 7.78 -15.13 -12.50
CA VAL A 306 8.49 -15.34 -13.79
C VAL A 306 8.13 -16.66 -14.47
N GLU A 307 7.38 -17.54 -13.82
CA GLU A 307 7.00 -18.86 -14.34
C GLU A 307 6.18 -18.75 -15.62
N LYS A 308 6.42 -19.66 -16.56
CA LYS A 308 5.78 -19.69 -17.90
C LYS A 308 4.79 -20.85 -18.04
N ASP A 309 4.97 -21.93 -17.24
CA ASP A 309 4.04 -23.05 -17.22
C ASP A 309 3.00 -22.87 -16.11
N PHE A 310 1.72 -22.96 -16.45
CA PHE A 310 0.63 -22.70 -15.51
C PHE A 310 0.53 -23.77 -14.41
N SER A 311 0.80 -25.04 -14.72
CA SER A 311 0.74 -26.11 -13.71
C SER A 311 1.80 -25.90 -12.63
N THR A 312 3.02 -25.61 -13.04
CA THR A 312 4.13 -25.28 -12.15
C THR A 312 3.86 -23.99 -11.35
N ALA A 313 3.30 -22.97 -12.01
CA ALA A 313 2.90 -21.74 -11.34
C ALA A 313 1.82 -21.99 -10.27
N LEU A 314 0.85 -22.86 -10.54
CA LEU A 314 -0.21 -23.19 -9.60
C LEU A 314 0.33 -23.96 -8.38
N GLU A 315 1.29 -24.85 -8.55
CA GLU A 315 1.98 -25.52 -7.44
C GLU A 315 2.71 -24.50 -6.54
N LYS A 316 3.48 -23.58 -7.14
CA LYS A 316 4.17 -22.50 -6.41
C LYS A 316 3.18 -21.56 -5.71
N ALA A 317 2.08 -21.19 -6.37
CA ALA A 317 1.04 -20.34 -5.79
C ALA A 317 0.36 -21.00 -4.58
N ASN A 318 0.10 -22.31 -4.64
CA ASN A 318 -0.43 -23.08 -3.50
C ASN A 318 0.57 -23.10 -2.34
N GLN A 319 1.86 -23.25 -2.60
CA GLN A 319 2.90 -23.19 -1.57
C GLN A 319 2.91 -21.81 -0.89
N ILE A 320 2.92 -20.75 -1.65
CA ILE A 320 2.86 -19.36 -1.14
C ILE A 320 1.56 -19.12 -0.35
N ASN A 321 0.43 -19.69 -0.79
CA ASN A 321 -0.81 -19.62 -0.03
C ASN A 321 -0.70 -20.31 1.34
N GLN A 322 -0.01 -21.45 1.44
CA GLN A 322 0.24 -22.09 2.73
C GLN A 322 1.06 -21.20 3.67
N TYR A 323 2.07 -20.48 3.16
CA TYR A 323 2.80 -19.50 3.96
C TYR A 323 1.88 -18.37 4.43
N ASN A 324 0.97 -17.90 3.57
CA ASN A 324 0.02 -16.87 3.97
C ASN A 324 -0.99 -17.36 5.03
N GLU A 325 -1.45 -18.60 4.97
CA GLU A 325 -2.30 -19.18 6.03
C GLU A 325 -1.50 -19.30 7.34
N THR A 326 -0.27 -19.83 7.31
CA THR A 326 0.62 -19.86 8.48
C THR A 326 0.81 -18.44 9.07
N ARG A 327 1.07 -17.46 8.22
CA ARG A 327 1.20 -16.06 8.65
C ARG A 327 -0.07 -15.53 9.33
N LYS A 328 -1.28 -15.87 8.80
CA LYS A 328 -2.57 -15.47 9.39
C LYS A 328 -2.81 -16.12 10.73
N ASP A 329 -2.47 -17.40 10.88
CA ASP A 329 -2.61 -18.12 12.15
C ASP A 329 -1.68 -17.52 13.21
N LEU A 330 -0.43 -17.23 12.85
CA LEU A 330 0.51 -16.52 13.72
C LEU A 330 0.00 -15.12 14.09
N ASP A 331 -0.47 -14.34 13.11
CA ASP A 331 -1.03 -13.00 13.33
C ASP A 331 -2.20 -13.05 14.33
N LYS A 332 -3.13 -13.98 14.13
CA LYS A 332 -4.28 -14.16 15.01
C LYS A 332 -3.85 -14.52 16.45
N THR A 333 -3.04 -15.55 16.58
CA THR A 333 -2.58 -16.04 17.90
C THR A 333 -1.79 -14.96 18.64
N MET A 334 -0.82 -14.36 17.97
CA MET A 334 0.01 -13.30 18.56
C MET A 334 -0.81 -12.05 18.91
N THR A 335 -1.79 -11.67 18.09
CA THR A 335 -2.68 -10.54 18.38
C THR A 335 -3.58 -10.82 19.60
N GLU A 336 -4.12 -12.04 19.73
CA GLU A 336 -4.90 -12.44 20.91
C GLU A 336 -4.05 -12.43 22.19
N GLU A 337 -2.82 -12.92 22.13
CA GLU A 337 -1.87 -12.87 23.24
C GLU A 337 -1.47 -11.42 23.59
N ALA A 338 -1.18 -10.61 22.57
CA ALA A 338 -0.84 -9.21 22.72
C ALA A 338 -1.96 -8.42 23.39
N ASN A 339 -3.21 -8.62 22.99
CA ASN A 339 -4.36 -7.99 23.63
C ASN A 339 -4.49 -8.38 25.11
N LYS A 340 -4.28 -9.65 25.47
CA LYS A 340 -4.29 -10.08 26.87
C LYS A 340 -3.20 -9.41 27.70
N ILE A 341 -1.99 -9.23 27.13
CA ILE A 341 -0.92 -8.49 27.80
C ILE A 341 -1.31 -7.02 28.01
N VAL A 342 -1.83 -6.37 26.96
CA VAL A 342 -2.24 -4.96 27.03
C VAL A 342 -3.38 -4.74 28.04
N GLU A 343 -4.38 -5.63 28.07
CA GLU A 343 -5.51 -5.56 29.03
C GLU A 343 -5.09 -5.73 30.49
N GLN A 344 -3.94 -6.35 30.75
CA GLN A 344 -3.37 -6.54 32.09
C GLN A 344 -2.51 -5.36 32.56
N LEU A 345 -2.26 -4.36 31.71
CA LEU A 345 -1.53 -3.15 32.09
C LEU A 345 -2.39 -2.31 33.09
N GLU A 346 -1.90 -2.12 34.29
CA GLU A 346 -2.65 -1.44 35.39
C GLU A 346 -3.06 -0.01 35.04
N ASP A 347 -2.28 0.69 34.24
CA ASP A 347 -2.43 2.11 33.89
C ASP A 347 -2.80 2.34 32.41
N LEU A 348 -3.41 1.36 31.75
CA LEU A 348 -3.74 1.43 30.32
C LEU A 348 -4.55 2.69 29.94
N SER A 349 -5.45 3.16 30.80
CA SER A 349 -6.25 4.37 30.57
C SER A 349 -5.42 5.65 30.49
N GLU A 350 -4.28 5.70 31.18
CA GLU A 350 -3.40 6.87 31.27
C GLU A 350 -2.30 6.86 30.21
N ARG A 351 -1.88 5.67 29.74
CA ARG A 351 -0.83 5.51 28.74
C ARG A 351 -1.19 6.10 27.39
N ARG A 352 -0.20 6.61 26.70
CA ARG A 352 -0.28 7.09 25.31
C ARG A 352 0.36 6.14 24.31
N THR A 353 1.07 5.11 24.78
CA THR A 353 1.74 4.12 23.95
C THR A 353 1.43 2.69 24.38
N ILE A 354 1.74 1.75 23.50
CA ILE A 354 1.77 0.32 23.79
C ILE A 354 3.17 -0.18 23.44
N VAL A 355 3.91 -0.66 24.42
CA VAL A 355 5.19 -1.35 24.22
C VAL A 355 5.09 -2.71 24.87
N ILE A 356 5.21 -3.77 24.10
CA ILE A 356 5.12 -5.14 24.58
C ILE A 356 6.26 -5.99 24.03
N PHE A 357 6.73 -6.92 24.84
CA PHE A 357 7.82 -7.84 24.52
C PHE A 357 7.40 -9.28 24.85
N ASN A 358 7.61 -10.17 23.88
CA ASN A 358 7.46 -11.61 24.06
C ASN A 358 8.52 -12.33 23.22
N GLU A 359 9.36 -13.12 23.88
CA GLU A 359 10.50 -13.82 23.29
C GLU A 359 10.12 -14.85 22.22
N GLU A 360 8.91 -15.43 22.34
CA GLU A 360 8.43 -16.51 21.48
C GLU A 360 7.79 -16.05 20.16
N TRP A 361 7.56 -14.75 19.99
CA TRP A 361 6.83 -14.24 18.84
C TRP A 361 7.68 -14.24 17.56
N HIS A 362 7.01 -14.53 16.46
CA HIS A 362 7.64 -14.63 15.15
C HIS A 362 8.02 -13.25 14.59
N LYS A 363 9.32 -12.99 14.38
CA LYS A 363 9.85 -11.70 13.90
C LYS A 363 9.17 -11.18 12.62
N GLY A 364 8.80 -12.06 11.68
CA GLY A 364 8.13 -11.69 10.42
C GLY A 364 6.69 -11.16 10.59
N VAL A 365 6.09 -11.36 11.79
CA VAL A 365 4.67 -11.04 12.06
C VAL A 365 4.50 -9.90 13.06
N ILE A 366 5.49 -9.61 13.94
CA ILE A 366 5.38 -8.55 14.96
C ILE A 366 4.94 -7.19 14.41
N GLY A 367 5.35 -6.83 13.18
CA GLY A 367 4.93 -5.57 12.55
C GLY A 367 3.44 -5.55 12.18
N ILE A 368 2.84 -6.71 11.91
CA ILE A 368 1.40 -6.83 11.67
C ILE A 368 0.66 -6.69 13.00
N VAL A 369 1.15 -7.35 14.05
CA VAL A 369 0.59 -7.22 15.41
C VAL A 369 0.66 -5.78 15.90
N ALA A 370 1.77 -5.07 15.68
CA ALA A 370 1.90 -3.66 16.01
C ALA A 370 0.83 -2.80 15.30
N SER A 371 0.57 -3.06 14.00
CA SER A 371 -0.52 -2.39 13.27
C SER A 371 -1.89 -2.68 13.89
N ARG A 372 -2.17 -3.95 14.24
CA ARG A 372 -3.43 -4.34 14.90
C ARG A 372 -3.65 -3.62 16.22
N LEU A 373 -2.61 -3.56 17.06
CA LEU A 373 -2.69 -2.84 18.35
C LEU A 373 -2.93 -1.35 18.12
N THR A 374 -2.26 -0.75 17.14
CA THR A 374 -2.51 0.67 16.79
C THR A 374 -3.95 0.89 16.30
N GLU A 375 -4.52 -0.02 15.50
CA GLU A 375 -5.91 0.03 15.06
C GLU A 375 -6.91 -0.14 16.22
N ILE A 376 -6.66 -1.09 17.13
CA ILE A 376 -7.57 -1.41 18.24
C ILE A 376 -7.57 -0.32 19.30
N TYR A 377 -6.39 0.15 19.70
CA TYR A 377 -6.23 1.07 20.84
C TYR A 377 -6.02 2.53 20.42
N TYR A 378 -5.80 2.78 19.14
CA TYR A 378 -5.46 4.07 18.56
C TYR A 378 -4.32 4.79 19.28
N ARG A 379 -3.18 4.10 19.40
CA ARG A 379 -1.96 4.57 20.07
C ARG A 379 -0.73 4.11 19.30
N PRO A 380 0.39 4.87 19.31
CA PRO A 380 1.66 4.35 18.84
C PRO A 380 2.01 3.05 19.56
N ALA A 381 2.32 2.00 18.79
CA ALA A 381 2.58 0.66 19.31
C ALA A 381 3.95 0.14 18.87
N VAL A 382 4.69 -0.46 19.81
CA VAL A 382 5.95 -1.16 19.57
C VAL A 382 5.80 -2.59 20.05
N VAL A 383 6.01 -3.53 19.13
CA VAL A 383 5.96 -4.98 19.44
C VAL A 383 7.37 -5.54 19.26
N LEU A 384 7.88 -6.15 20.31
CA LEU A 384 9.23 -6.68 20.40
C LEU A 384 9.23 -8.20 20.53
N THR A 385 10.24 -8.85 19.94
CA THR A 385 10.53 -10.28 20.12
C THR A 385 12.03 -10.50 20.27
N ARG A 386 12.44 -11.70 20.67
CA ARG A 386 13.86 -12.05 20.73
C ARG A 386 14.36 -12.50 19.37
N THR A 387 15.48 -11.94 18.93
CA THR A 387 16.24 -12.42 17.77
C THR A 387 17.71 -12.48 18.18
N ASN A 388 18.25 -13.69 18.24
CA ASN A 388 19.56 -13.94 18.87
C ASN A 388 19.55 -13.38 20.30
N ASP A 389 20.51 -12.50 20.63
CA ASP A 389 20.64 -11.90 21.97
C ASP A 389 19.96 -10.53 22.11
N LEU A 390 19.22 -10.08 21.09
CA LEU A 390 18.59 -8.77 21.04
C LEU A 390 17.07 -8.85 21.08
N ALA A 391 16.45 -7.88 21.73
CA ALA A 391 15.04 -7.54 21.55
C ALA A 391 14.91 -6.77 20.24
N THR A 392 14.26 -7.38 19.24
CA THR A 392 14.01 -6.79 17.92
C THR A 392 12.54 -6.44 17.79
N GLY A 393 12.23 -5.23 17.33
CA GLY A 393 10.88 -4.71 17.32
C GLY A 393 10.44 -4.06 16.02
N SER A 394 9.14 -3.92 15.92
CA SER A 394 8.48 -3.12 14.91
C SER A 394 7.52 -2.14 15.56
N ALA A 395 7.63 -0.88 15.17
CA ALA A 395 6.78 0.21 15.64
C ALA A 395 5.76 0.60 14.57
N ARG A 396 4.57 1.01 15.01
CA ARG A 396 3.52 1.60 14.18
C ARG A 396 2.96 2.82 14.88
N SER A 397 2.50 3.80 14.10
CA SER A 397 2.00 5.07 14.60
C SER A 397 0.55 5.32 14.24
N VAL A 398 -0.08 6.22 14.99
CA VAL A 398 -1.37 6.83 14.63
C VAL A 398 -1.18 7.96 13.61
N SER A 399 -2.26 8.35 12.95
CA SER A 399 -2.22 9.45 11.97
C SER A 399 -1.65 10.74 12.56
N GLY A 400 -0.72 11.36 11.82
CA GLY A 400 -0.11 12.64 12.17
C GLY A 400 1.01 12.59 13.23
N PHE A 401 1.27 11.45 13.88
CA PHE A 401 2.36 11.33 14.86
C PHE A 401 3.59 10.64 14.25
N ASP A 402 4.76 11.23 14.45
CA ASP A 402 6.05 10.70 13.96
C ASP A 402 6.69 9.75 14.98
N VAL A 403 6.48 8.43 14.78
CA VAL A 403 7.04 7.41 15.67
C VAL A 403 8.56 7.26 15.51
N TYR A 404 9.10 7.62 14.35
CA TYR A 404 10.56 7.55 14.14
C TYR A 404 11.30 8.49 15.07
N LYS A 405 10.83 9.74 15.23
CA LYS A 405 11.42 10.72 16.16
C LYS A 405 11.35 10.24 17.62
N ALA A 406 10.26 9.59 18.00
CA ALA A 406 10.12 9.03 19.34
C ALA A 406 11.14 7.90 19.62
N ILE A 407 11.40 7.06 18.62
CA ILE A 407 12.43 6.02 18.68
C ILE A 407 13.84 6.64 18.69
N GLU A 408 14.07 7.62 17.82
CA GLU A 408 15.36 8.35 17.73
C GLU A 408 15.73 9.03 19.05
N HIS A 409 14.75 9.52 19.80
CA HIS A 409 14.96 10.08 21.15
C HIS A 409 15.57 9.06 22.13
N CYS A 410 15.32 7.77 21.90
CA CYS A 410 15.85 6.66 22.70
C CYS A 410 17.13 6.04 22.10
N ARG A 411 17.79 6.72 21.17
CA ARG A 411 18.91 6.21 20.35
C ARG A 411 20.02 5.53 21.17
N ASP A 412 20.36 6.08 22.32
CA ASP A 412 21.42 5.58 23.21
C ASP A 412 21.12 4.20 23.82
N LEU A 413 19.86 3.76 23.79
CA LEU A 413 19.43 2.43 24.22
C LEU A 413 19.42 1.40 23.09
N LEU A 414 19.55 1.85 21.83
CA LEU A 414 19.34 1.03 20.65
C LEU A 414 20.67 0.60 20.03
N GLU A 415 20.71 -0.64 19.53
CA GLU A 415 21.79 -1.15 18.68
C GLU A 415 21.60 -0.71 17.22
N ASN A 416 20.34 -0.80 16.73
CA ASN A 416 19.93 -0.35 15.41
C ASN A 416 18.49 0.16 15.42
N PHE A 417 18.21 1.14 14.57
CA PHE A 417 16.86 1.58 14.26
C PHE A 417 16.80 2.21 12.87
N GLY A 418 15.61 2.18 12.26
CA GLY A 418 15.35 2.78 10.96
C GLY A 418 13.88 2.73 10.61
N GLY A 419 13.46 3.60 9.70
CA GLY A 419 12.07 3.67 9.28
C GLY A 419 11.63 5.06 8.85
N HIS A 420 10.35 5.31 8.96
CA HIS A 420 9.67 6.54 8.56
C HIS A 420 8.63 6.95 9.60
N THR A 421 7.95 8.05 9.37
CA THR A 421 6.95 8.67 10.28
C THR A 421 5.95 7.66 10.88
N TYR A 422 5.44 6.70 10.11
CA TYR A 422 4.37 5.80 10.54
C TYR A 422 4.81 4.37 10.86
N ALA A 423 6.04 3.99 10.51
CA ALA A 423 6.55 2.65 10.74
C ALA A 423 8.06 2.66 10.90
N ALA A 424 8.56 1.96 11.91
CA ALA A 424 9.99 1.82 12.15
C ALA A 424 10.34 0.43 12.66
N GLY A 425 11.56 0.01 12.38
CA GLY A 425 12.21 -1.16 12.97
C GLY A 425 13.26 -0.73 13.98
N LEU A 426 13.47 -1.53 15.03
CA LEU A 426 14.48 -1.25 16.04
C LEU A 426 15.03 -2.54 16.65
N SER A 427 16.23 -2.45 17.23
CA SER A 427 16.78 -3.52 18.04
C SER A 427 17.57 -2.95 19.23
N MET A 428 17.53 -3.64 20.35
CA MET A 428 18.19 -3.26 21.59
C MET A 428 18.53 -4.49 22.42
N LYS A 429 19.38 -4.32 23.43
CA LYS A 429 19.57 -5.36 24.45
C LYS A 429 18.27 -5.54 25.26
N ALA A 430 17.95 -6.79 25.62
CA ALA A 430 16.72 -7.09 26.36
C ALA A 430 16.61 -6.31 27.69
N GLU A 431 17.74 -6.05 28.37
CA GLU A 431 17.85 -5.24 29.59
C GLU A 431 17.40 -3.78 29.41
N ASN A 432 17.43 -3.26 28.18
CA ASN A 432 17.06 -1.87 27.87
C ASN A 432 15.56 -1.70 27.59
N VAL A 433 14.79 -2.78 27.47
CA VAL A 433 13.36 -2.72 27.08
C VAL A 433 12.52 -1.92 28.07
N GLU A 434 12.77 -2.06 29.37
CA GLU A 434 12.02 -1.34 30.42
C GLU A 434 12.28 0.17 30.34
N GLU A 435 13.55 0.57 30.25
CA GLU A 435 13.92 2.00 30.15
C GLU A 435 13.48 2.61 28.80
N PHE A 436 13.59 1.85 27.71
CA PHE A 436 13.02 2.25 26.43
C PHE A 436 11.52 2.51 26.54
N THR A 437 10.76 1.61 27.15
CA THR A 437 9.31 1.74 27.34
C THR A 437 8.97 3.03 28.10
N ARG A 438 9.68 3.31 29.17
CA ARG A 438 9.48 4.51 29.99
C ARG A 438 9.76 5.80 29.19
N ARG A 439 10.91 5.87 28.50
CA ARG A 439 11.29 7.07 27.73
C ARG A 439 10.42 7.26 26.48
N PHE A 440 10.04 6.19 25.82
CA PHE A 440 9.16 6.24 24.67
C PHE A 440 7.77 6.77 25.07
N GLU A 441 7.20 6.29 26.19
CA GLU A 441 5.95 6.81 26.75
C GLU A 441 6.06 8.29 27.11
N GLU A 442 7.13 8.70 27.80
CA GLU A 442 7.37 10.10 28.19
C GLU A 442 7.45 11.01 26.96
N TYR A 443 8.20 10.60 25.92
CA TYR A 443 8.32 11.38 24.69
C TYR A 443 6.96 11.52 24.00
N VAL A 444 6.25 10.42 23.79
CA VAL A 444 4.95 10.42 23.11
C VAL A 444 3.94 11.28 23.90
N THR A 445 3.85 11.11 25.21
CA THR A 445 2.95 11.90 26.07
C THR A 445 3.18 13.40 25.93
N ASN A 446 4.43 13.82 25.81
CA ASN A 446 4.79 15.24 25.70
C ASN A 446 4.64 15.82 24.29
N HIS A 447 4.50 14.99 23.25
CA HIS A 447 4.51 15.45 21.84
C HIS A 447 3.26 15.08 21.04
N ILE A 448 2.45 14.13 21.53
CA ILE A 448 1.21 13.76 20.85
C ILE A 448 0.15 14.85 21.05
N LEU A 449 -0.48 15.25 19.94
CA LEU A 449 -1.53 16.27 19.99
C LEU A 449 -2.90 15.63 20.31
N PRO A 450 -3.82 16.36 20.95
CA PRO A 450 -5.16 15.84 21.26
C PRO A 450 -5.92 15.28 20.05
N GLU A 451 -5.76 15.89 18.88
CA GLU A 451 -6.37 15.44 17.62
C GLU A 451 -5.78 14.12 17.11
N GLN A 452 -4.60 13.73 17.57
CA GLN A 452 -3.93 12.48 17.22
C GLN A 452 -4.28 11.31 18.15
N THR A 453 -5.14 11.55 19.15
CA THR A 453 -5.52 10.54 20.15
C THR A 453 -6.86 9.85 19.87
N SER A 454 -7.53 10.22 18.79
CA SER A 454 -8.79 9.61 18.36
C SER A 454 -8.83 9.45 16.85
N ALA A 455 -9.42 8.36 16.38
CA ALA A 455 -9.61 8.16 14.95
C ALA A 455 -10.54 9.24 14.37
N VAL A 456 -10.16 9.78 13.21
CA VAL A 456 -10.92 10.78 12.48
C VAL A 456 -11.42 10.15 11.18
N ILE A 457 -12.69 10.35 10.88
CA ILE A 457 -13.27 10.02 9.57
C ILE A 457 -13.49 11.35 8.83
N ASP A 458 -12.72 11.57 7.78
CA ASP A 458 -12.88 12.70 6.90
C ASP A 458 -14.04 12.45 5.93
N ILE A 459 -15.06 13.31 5.97
CA ILE A 459 -16.25 13.22 5.14
C ILE A 459 -16.06 14.13 3.93
N ASP A 460 -16.16 13.54 2.75
CA ASP A 460 -15.96 14.26 1.49
C ASP A 460 -17.20 15.08 1.09
N ALA A 461 -18.39 14.59 1.33
CA ALA A 461 -19.61 15.33 1.03
C ALA A 461 -20.82 14.84 1.83
N GLU A 462 -21.75 15.77 2.12
CA GLU A 462 -23.09 15.47 2.60
C GLU A 462 -24.03 15.32 1.41
N ILE A 463 -24.80 14.22 1.36
CA ILE A 463 -25.77 13.94 0.30
C ILE A 463 -27.04 13.32 0.87
N ASP A 464 -28.15 13.50 0.17
CA ASP A 464 -29.42 12.81 0.46
C ASP A 464 -29.47 11.48 -0.33
N PHE A 465 -30.23 10.48 0.11
CA PHE A 465 -30.36 9.21 -0.62
C PHE A 465 -30.95 9.37 -2.04
N ARG A 466 -31.72 10.43 -2.29
CA ARG A 466 -32.23 10.75 -3.63
C ARG A 466 -31.12 11.12 -4.63
N ASP A 467 -29.96 11.58 -4.15
CA ASP A 467 -28.82 11.95 -4.99
C ASP A 467 -28.06 10.71 -5.50
N ILE A 468 -28.22 9.56 -4.82
CA ILE A 468 -27.59 8.28 -5.15
C ILE A 468 -28.36 7.60 -6.29
N THR A 469 -28.31 8.20 -7.47
CA THR A 469 -28.93 7.65 -8.67
C THR A 469 -27.99 6.65 -9.36
N PRO A 470 -28.52 5.76 -10.24
CA PRO A 470 -27.67 4.89 -11.06
C PRO A 470 -26.61 5.68 -11.85
N ARG A 471 -26.95 6.87 -12.35
CA ARG A 471 -26.01 7.73 -13.07
C ARG A 471 -24.91 8.25 -12.15
N PHE A 472 -25.28 8.72 -10.94
CA PHE A 472 -24.33 9.17 -9.93
C PHE A 472 -23.31 8.06 -9.63
N TYR A 473 -23.78 6.83 -9.41
CA TYR A 473 -22.91 5.69 -9.15
C TYR A 473 -22.01 5.35 -10.35
N GLN A 474 -22.51 5.39 -11.56
CA GLN A 474 -21.70 5.17 -12.77
C GLN A 474 -20.61 6.23 -12.92
N ASP A 475 -20.90 7.50 -12.63
CA ASP A 475 -19.88 8.55 -12.65
C ASP A 475 -18.89 8.39 -11.49
N LEU A 476 -19.34 8.02 -10.29
CA LEU A 476 -18.46 7.70 -9.15
C LEU A 476 -17.53 6.52 -9.47
N LYS A 477 -18.04 5.48 -10.12
CA LYS A 477 -17.24 4.31 -10.53
C LYS A 477 -16.07 4.68 -11.45
N ARG A 478 -16.17 5.76 -12.22
CA ARG A 478 -15.10 6.26 -13.10
C ARG A 478 -13.90 6.82 -12.33
N PHE A 479 -14.03 7.12 -11.04
CA PHE A 479 -12.90 7.53 -10.20
C PHE A 479 -11.93 6.37 -9.94
N ASN A 480 -12.34 5.11 -10.12
CA ASN A 480 -11.40 3.98 -10.04
C ASN A 480 -10.22 4.13 -11.02
N PRO A 481 -9.04 3.59 -10.64
CA PRO A 481 -8.72 2.88 -9.40
C PRO A 481 -8.58 3.83 -8.20
N PHE A 482 -9.18 3.44 -7.06
CA PHE A 482 -9.00 4.13 -5.79
C PHE A 482 -7.73 3.65 -5.06
N GLY A 483 -7.16 4.52 -4.25
CA GLY A 483 -5.99 4.28 -3.42
C GLY A 483 -5.47 5.57 -2.79
N PRO A 484 -4.23 5.65 -2.30
CA PRO A 484 -3.69 6.88 -1.74
C PRO A 484 -3.82 8.05 -2.71
N ASP A 485 -4.11 9.23 -2.19
CA ASP A 485 -4.41 10.50 -2.88
C ASP A 485 -5.62 10.46 -3.84
N ASN A 486 -6.18 9.30 -4.09
CA ASN A 486 -7.47 9.09 -4.75
C ASN A 486 -8.32 8.11 -3.94
N HIS A 487 -8.53 8.41 -2.67
CA HIS A 487 -9.32 7.56 -1.79
C HIS A 487 -10.78 7.46 -2.23
N LYS A 488 -11.43 6.35 -1.84
CA LYS A 488 -12.85 6.17 -2.06
C LYS A 488 -13.61 7.22 -1.24
N PRO A 489 -14.51 8.01 -1.85
CA PRO A 489 -15.19 9.06 -1.12
C PRO A 489 -16.10 8.53 -0.01
N ILE A 490 -16.03 9.21 1.14
CA ILE A 490 -16.92 8.98 2.28
C ILE A 490 -18.00 10.05 2.27
N PHE A 491 -19.23 9.60 2.15
CA PHE A 491 -20.41 10.46 2.18
C PHE A 491 -21.09 10.43 3.55
N CYS A 492 -21.83 11.48 3.87
CA CYS A 492 -22.65 11.56 5.06
C CYS A 492 -24.12 11.82 4.68
N THR A 493 -25.03 11.16 5.38
CA THR A 493 -26.47 11.48 5.36
C THR A 493 -26.98 11.59 6.79
N HIS A 494 -27.64 12.71 7.07
CA HIS A 494 -28.19 13.02 8.38
C HIS A 494 -29.62 12.55 8.53
N ASN A 495 -30.06 12.29 9.76
CA ASN A 495 -31.43 12.00 10.12
C ASN A 495 -32.02 10.81 9.35
N VAL A 496 -31.29 9.71 9.25
CA VAL A 496 -31.81 8.44 8.74
C VAL A 496 -32.41 7.61 9.87
N TYR A 497 -33.30 6.69 9.56
CA TYR A 497 -33.86 5.73 10.51
C TYR A 497 -34.01 4.34 9.90
N ASP A 498 -34.09 3.32 10.75
CA ASP A 498 -34.30 1.94 10.33
C ASP A 498 -35.71 1.73 9.75
N TYR A 499 -35.78 1.18 8.53
CA TYR A 499 -37.07 0.78 7.92
C TYR A 499 -37.80 -0.28 8.76
N GLY A 500 -37.11 -1.01 9.62
CA GLY A 500 -37.63 -2.05 10.50
C GLY A 500 -37.15 -3.45 10.16
N THR A 501 -36.35 -3.60 9.13
CA THR A 501 -35.84 -4.89 8.61
C THR A 501 -34.39 -5.13 8.89
N SER A 502 -33.69 -4.17 9.48
CA SER A 502 -32.26 -4.29 9.82
C SER A 502 -32.00 -5.46 10.77
N LYS A 503 -30.95 -6.22 10.51
CA LYS A 503 -30.62 -7.44 11.26
C LYS A 503 -29.12 -7.68 11.37
N VAL A 504 -28.73 -8.34 12.46
CA VAL A 504 -27.38 -8.83 12.62
C VAL A 504 -27.13 -9.98 11.65
N VAL A 505 -25.94 -10.00 11.04
CA VAL A 505 -25.47 -10.99 10.07
C VAL A 505 -24.00 -11.29 10.31
N GLY A 506 -23.45 -12.25 9.57
CA GLY A 506 -22.08 -12.72 9.74
C GLY A 506 -22.04 -14.05 10.49
N ARG A 507 -20.93 -14.79 10.36
CA ARG A 507 -20.76 -16.11 10.96
C ARG A 507 -20.74 -16.03 12.48
N GLU A 508 -20.12 -14.97 13.02
CA GLU A 508 -20.00 -14.67 14.44
C GLU A 508 -21.00 -13.60 14.90
N GLN A 509 -21.96 -13.23 14.02
CA GLN A 509 -22.96 -12.19 14.26
C GLN A 509 -22.35 -10.81 14.58
N GLU A 510 -21.28 -10.49 13.89
CA GLU A 510 -20.47 -9.29 14.09
C GLU A 510 -20.87 -8.11 13.19
N HIS A 511 -21.69 -8.31 12.16
CA HIS A 511 -22.08 -7.28 11.18
C HIS A 511 -23.57 -6.93 11.28
N ILE A 512 -23.99 -5.80 10.70
CA ILE A 512 -25.40 -5.43 10.58
C ILE A 512 -25.73 -5.22 9.11
N LYS A 513 -26.72 -5.94 8.61
CA LYS A 513 -27.40 -5.61 7.35
C LYS A 513 -28.49 -4.60 7.65
N LEU A 514 -28.46 -3.48 6.96
CA LEU A 514 -29.32 -2.32 7.18
C LEU A 514 -30.25 -2.10 6.00
N GLU A 515 -31.45 -1.62 6.30
CA GLU A 515 -32.35 -0.99 5.34
C GLU A 515 -32.78 0.33 5.95
N LEU A 516 -32.31 1.43 5.38
CA LEU A 516 -32.36 2.77 5.96
C LEU A 516 -33.26 3.68 5.14
N VAL A 517 -34.02 4.51 5.81
CA VAL A 517 -34.81 5.57 5.20
C VAL A 517 -34.20 6.92 5.52
N ASP A 518 -33.97 7.72 4.50
CA ASP A 518 -33.62 9.12 4.65
C ASP A 518 -34.88 9.94 4.97
N ASN A 519 -34.92 10.54 6.13
CA ASN A 519 -36.09 11.29 6.61
C ASN A 519 -36.41 12.52 5.73
N LYS A 520 -35.46 13.06 5.02
CA LYS A 520 -35.60 14.24 4.16
C LYS A 520 -36.17 13.90 2.79
N SER A 521 -35.73 12.79 2.20
CA SER A 521 -36.15 12.36 0.85
C SER A 521 -37.15 11.23 0.84
N ASN A 522 -37.36 10.51 1.94
CA ASN A 522 -38.12 9.26 2.07
C ASN A 522 -37.62 8.12 1.17
N ASN A 523 -36.40 8.25 0.63
CA ASN A 523 -35.75 7.18 -0.16
C ASN A 523 -35.18 6.12 0.77
N VAL A 524 -35.22 4.87 0.30
CA VAL A 524 -34.69 3.72 1.04
C VAL A 524 -33.42 3.23 0.40
N MET A 525 -32.39 2.98 1.22
CA MET A 525 -31.12 2.42 0.79
C MET A 525 -30.74 1.21 1.64
N ASN A 526 -30.21 0.17 0.97
CA ASN A 526 -29.60 -0.96 1.63
C ASN A 526 -28.18 -0.61 2.08
N GLY A 527 -27.77 -1.10 3.24
CA GLY A 527 -26.43 -0.92 3.78
C GLY A 527 -25.91 -2.16 4.50
N ILE A 528 -24.61 -2.17 4.69
CA ILE A 528 -23.88 -3.14 5.50
C ILE A 528 -22.91 -2.39 6.42
N ALA A 529 -22.94 -2.69 7.72
CA ALA A 529 -22.00 -2.17 8.72
C ALA A 529 -21.18 -3.34 9.26
N PHE A 530 -19.91 -3.40 8.85
CA PHE A 530 -19.01 -4.48 9.27
C PHE A 530 -18.47 -4.23 10.69
N GLY A 531 -18.48 -5.27 11.54
CA GLY A 531 -17.94 -5.22 12.92
C GLY A 531 -18.74 -4.33 13.89
N GLN A 532 -19.93 -3.84 13.51
CA GLN A 532 -20.70 -2.86 14.28
C GLN A 532 -21.98 -3.44 14.93
N SER A 533 -22.05 -4.76 15.14
CA SER A 533 -23.27 -5.42 15.67
C SER A 533 -23.73 -4.85 17.02
N SER A 534 -22.86 -4.28 17.82
CA SER A 534 -23.19 -3.59 19.08
C SER A 534 -24.17 -2.42 18.89
N GLN A 535 -24.18 -1.78 17.71
CA GLN A 535 -25.06 -0.66 17.38
C GLN A 535 -26.52 -1.08 17.11
N VAL A 536 -26.80 -2.37 16.89
CA VAL A 536 -28.14 -2.83 16.47
C VAL A 536 -29.25 -2.45 17.45
N ARG A 537 -28.95 -2.41 18.77
CA ARG A 537 -29.94 -2.01 19.79
C ARG A 537 -30.36 -0.57 19.59
N TYR A 538 -29.41 0.32 19.35
CA TYR A 538 -29.67 1.74 19.09
C TYR A 538 -30.44 1.93 17.79
N ILE A 539 -30.02 1.31 16.70
CA ILE A 539 -30.65 1.39 15.38
C ILE A 539 -32.16 1.02 15.45
N LYS A 540 -32.50 -0.02 16.21
CA LYS A 540 -33.88 -0.50 16.39
C LYS A 540 -34.77 0.36 17.29
N THR A 541 -34.25 1.43 17.90
CA THR A 541 -35.07 2.33 18.73
C THR A 541 -36.00 3.23 17.94
N LYS A 542 -35.93 3.22 16.60
CA LYS A 542 -36.66 4.13 15.67
C LYS A 542 -36.31 5.62 15.86
N ARG A 543 -35.26 5.94 16.61
CA ARG A 543 -34.72 7.30 16.66
C ARG A 543 -33.91 7.54 15.40
N SER A 544 -33.87 8.79 14.96
CA SER A 544 -32.98 9.17 13.85
C SER A 544 -31.52 9.14 14.28
N PHE A 545 -30.67 8.84 13.30
CA PHE A 545 -29.22 8.82 13.47
C PHE A 545 -28.56 9.29 12.17
N ASP A 546 -27.31 9.64 12.27
CA ASP A 546 -26.49 10.06 11.15
C ASP A 546 -25.53 8.92 10.78
N ILE A 547 -25.25 8.78 9.50
CA ILE A 547 -24.34 7.77 8.97
C ILE A 547 -23.29 8.39 8.08
N CYS A 548 -22.05 7.87 8.16
CA CYS A 548 -21.08 8.06 7.10
C CYS A 548 -20.78 6.73 6.43
N TYR A 549 -20.55 6.76 5.11
CA TYR A 549 -20.51 5.56 4.30
C TYR A 549 -19.79 5.76 2.97
N THR A 550 -19.32 4.67 2.41
CA THR A 550 -18.95 4.59 0.99
C THR A 550 -20.08 3.95 0.18
N ILE A 551 -20.10 4.19 -1.13
CA ILE A 551 -21.12 3.65 -2.04
C ILE A 551 -20.50 2.53 -2.87
N GLU A 552 -21.12 1.34 -2.84
CA GLU A 552 -20.59 0.13 -3.48
C GLU A 552 -21.65 -0.57 -4.34
N GLU A 553 -21.20 -1.45 -5.22
CA GLU A 553 -22.10 -2.40 -5.89
C GLU A 553 -22.39 -3.57 -4.94
N ASN A 554 -23.64 -3.97 -4.86
CA ASN A 554 -24.04 -5.11 -4.04
C ASN A 554 -23.49 -6.41 -4.64
N THR A 555 -22.60 -7.08 -3.90
CA THR A 555 -21.95 -8.32 -4.35
C THR A 555 -22.92 -9.48 -4.59
N HIS A 556 -24.10 -9.46 -3.97
CA HIS A 556 -25.12 -10.51 -4.07
C HIS A 556 -26.22 -10.20 -5.10
N LYS A 557 -26.37 -8.91 -5.47
CA LYS A 557 -27.38 -8.45 -6.41
C LYS A 557 -26.73 -7.49 -7.41
N ARG A 558 -26.21 -8.06 -8.47
CA ARG A 558 -25.49 -7.33 -9.51
C ARG A 558 -26.34 -6.16 -10.05
N GLY A 559 -25.74 -4.97 -10.09
CA GLY A 559 -26.40 -3.75 -10.56
C GLY A 559 -27.18 -2.98 -9.49
N GLU A 560 -27.37 -3.52 -8.28
CA GLU A 560 -27.89 -2.76 -7.14
C GLU A 560 -26.74 -2.06 -6.39
N VAL A 561 -26.99 -0.85 -5.92
CA VAL A 561 -26.09 -0.07 -5.10
C VAL A 561 -26.39 -0.31 -3.63
N GLN A 562 -25.38 -0.44 -2.80
CA GLN A 562 -25.50 -0.51 -1.33
C GLN A 562 -24.51 0.45 -0.66
N LEU A 563 -24.86 0.85 0.57
CA LEU A 563 -23.99 1.66 1.42
C LEU A 563 -23.10 0.74 2.26
N GLN A 564 -21.80 0.94 2.24
CA GLN A 564 -20.90 0.37 3.24
C GLN A 564 -20.74 1.41 4.34
N ILE A 565 -21.33 1.12 5.50
CA ILE A 565 -21.37 2.06 6.62
C ILE A 565 -20.04 2.03 7.36
N GLU A 566 -19.39 3.17 7.43
CA GLU A 566 -18.13 3.36 8.17
C GLU A 566 -18.40 3.66 9.65
N ASP A 567 -19.40 4.50 9.95
CA ASP A 567 -19.77 4.83 11.33
C ASP A 567 -21.21 5.31 11.44
N ILE A 568 -21.78 5.20 12.66
CA ILE A 568 -23.16 5.58 13.00
C ILE A 568 -23.13 6.45 14.25
N LYS A 569 -23.79 7.60 14.22
CA LYS A 569 -23.93 8.50 15.36
C LYS A 569 -25.39 8.88 15.62
N PRO A 570 -25.78 9.12 16.88
CA PRO A 570 -27.06 9.76 17.15
C PRO A 570 -27.16 11.09 16.39
N SER A 571 -28.29 11.35 15.74
CA SER A 571 -28.52 12.71 15.22
C SER A 571 -28.57 13.68 16.40
N GLU A 572 -27.86 14.81 16.30
CA GLU A 572 -28.04 15.90 17.24
C GLU A 572 -29.48 16.39 17.10
N GLU A 573 -30.25 16.34 18.20
CA GLU A 573 -31.59 16.93 18.21
C GLU A 573 -31.43 18.43 17.88
N LEU A 574 -31.94 18.85 16.73
CA LEU A 574 -32.06 20.27 16.40
C LEU A 574 -32.99 20.89 17.45
N ASN A 575 -32.41 21.46 18.54
CA ASN A 575 -33.12 22.27 19.52
C ASN A 575 -33.52 23.62 18.92
#